data_32bf85fc740025cddc76958510c218b6
#
_entry.id   32bf85fc740025cddc76958510c218b6
#
_cell.length_a   1.000
_cell.length_b   1.000
_cell.length_c   1.000
_cell.angle_alpha   90.00
_cell.angle_beta   90.00
_cell.angle_gamma   90.00
#
_symmetry.space_group_name_H-M   'P 1'
#
loop_
_entity.id
_entity.type
_entity.pdbx_description
1 polymer ?
#
loop_
_entity_poly.entity_id
_entity_poly.type
_entity_poly.pdbx_seq_one_letter_code
_entity_poly.pdbx_strand_id
1 'polypeptide(L)'
;MVQRLEEIDRLTAAVRHGGSARAVERHRARGRMLVRERVELLVDPHEYFLELSPLAAWDADYADGASLVTGVGVVSGVECVFVGNDFTVRGGSINPYTMRKTLRAFEIAEQNRLPVIQLTESGGGDLPAQAESFVDGGRFFRDLSRLSRAGIPTVDVVFGNATAGGAYQPGMSDYAVLIKQRSHVFLGGPPLVKMATGEDADPEELGGADMHATVSGLADYLAVDEHEALRVTRTIVGHLNWRKQGGPPTRPADEPVHDPADLLGIASHDLKVPFDPREVLARIVDGSRFEEFKPLYGRQLVTGWATLHGYPVGVLANHGVLMSEESEKAAQFIALCNQIDTPLLFLQNTTGFVVGTEYERGGITKNGSKMVRAVANSTVPHVTVMTGASYGAGNYGMSGRAYQPRFVFTWPNHRIGVMGPKQMSGVLSIVARGAAAARGVPFDEDEDRRRREAIETQLERESTALFATGRLWDDGIIDPRDTRTVVGIALSCAHNGPVRGTTDFGPFRM
;
A
#
# COMPACT_ATOMS: atom_id res chain seq x y z
N MET A 1 -11.68 -19.28 5.62
CA MET A 1 -10.59 -18.34 5.91
C MET A 1 -9.23 -19.03 5.92
N VAL A 2 -9.01 -20.05 6.73
CA VAL A 2 -7.70 -20.74 6.88
C VAL A 2 -7.08 -21.15 5.54
N GLN A 3 -7.80 -21.85 4.66
CA GLN A 3 -7.28 -22.27 3.35
C GLN A 3 -6.80 -21.09 2.48
N ARG A 4 -7.46 -19.94 2.56
CA ARG A 4 -7.02 -18.74 1.81
C ARG A 4 -5.76 -18.13 2.42
N LEU A 5 -5.62 -18.17 3.74
CA LEU A 5 -4.37 -17.77 4.41
C LEU A 5 -3.22 -18.68 4.00
N GLU A 6 -3.41 -20.00 4.03
CA GLU A 6 -2.38 -20.96 3.58
C GLU A 6 -1.93 -20.70 2.14
N GLU A 7 -2.85 -20.34 1.24
CA GLU A 7 -2.51 -19.96 -0.13
C GLU A 7 -1.67 -18.67 -0.17
N ILE A 8 -2.09 -17.63 0.56
CA ILE A 8 -1.40 -16.34 0.62
C ILE A 8 -0.02 -16.52 1.24
N ASP A 9 0.09 -17.27 2.32
CA ASP A 9 1.35 -17.57 3.01
C ASP A 9 2.32 -18.30 2.07
N ARG A 10 1.85 -19.29 1.32
CA ARG A 10 2.65 -20.01 0.33
C ARG A 10 3.15 -19.06 -0.78
N LEU A 11 2.29 -18.20 -1.33
CA LEU A 11 2.66 -17.23 -2.36
C LEU A 11 3.66 -16.20 -1.82
N THR A 12 3.41 -15.66 -0.64
CA THR A 12 4.28 -14.70 0.03
C THR A 12 5.64 -15.31 0.37
N ALA A 13 5.67 -16.55 0.86
CA ALA A 13 6.91 -17.27 1.13
C ALA A 13 7.73 -17.47 -0.15
N ALA A 14 7.07 -17.78 -1.29
CA ALA A 14 7.74 -17.92 -2.58
C ALA A 14 8.41 -16.60 -3.01
N VAL A 15 7.71 -15.46 -2.88
CA VAL A 15 8.28 -14.13 -3.16
C VAL A 15 9.41 -13.78 -2.20
N ARG A 16 9.27 -14.09 -0.93
CA ARG A 16 10.32 -13.84 0.08
C ARG A 16 11.59 -14.64 -0.15
N HIS A 17 11.49 -15.78 -0.81
CA HIS A 17 12.65 -16.57 -1.18
C HIS A 17 13.51 -15.89 -2.27
N GLY A 18 12.98 -14.89 -2.97
CA GLY A 18 13.62 -14.18 -4.06
C GLY A 18 13.47 -14.88 -5.40
N GLY A 19 14.45 -14.70 -6.28
CA GLY A 19 14.46 -15.32 -7.61
C GLY A 19 14.66 -16.83 -7.57
N SER A 20 15.00 -17.44 -8.73
CA SER A 20 15.26 -18.88 -8.78
C SER A 20 16.41 -19.27 -7.84
N ALA A 21 16.39 -20.52 -7.34
CA ALA A 21 17.46 -21.05 -6.48
C ALA A 21 18.86 -20.81 -7.07
N ARG A 22 19.03 -21.01 -8.39
CA ARG A 22 20.29 -20.71 -9.09
C ARG A 22 20.65 -19.21 -9.05
N ALA A 23 19.68 -18.31 -9.11
CA ALA A 23 19.95 -16.86 -9.05
C ALA A 23 20.37 -16.47 -7.63
N VAL A 24 19.71 -16.98 -6.62
CA VAL A 24 20.03 -16.78 -5.20
C VAL A 24 21.45 -17.33 -4.89
N GLU A 25 21.73 -18.58 -5.27
CA GLU A 25 23.04 -19.19 -5.08
C GLU A 25 24.16 -18.38 -5.75
N ARG A 26 23.98 -17.98 -7.01
CA ARG A 26 24.94 -17.13 -7.74
C ARG A 26 25.17 -15.78 -7.07
N HIS A 27 24.12 -15.18 -6.48
CA HIS A 27 24.20 -13.92 -5.76
C HIS A 27 25.03 -14.09 -4.48
N ARG A 28 24.75 -15.11 -3.70
CA ARG A 28 25.50 -15.46 -2.47
C ARG A 28 26.95 -15.86 -2.75
N ALA A 29 27.21 -16.60 -3.83
CA ALA A 29 28.57 -16.97 -4.24
C ALA A 29 29.46 -15.75 -4.57
N ARG A 30 28.84 -14.59 -4.85
CA ARG A 30 29.55 -13.30 -5.01
C ARG A 30 29.75 -12.54 -3.69
N GLY A 31 29.45 -13.16 -2.55
CA GLY A 31 29.52 -12.55 -1.23
C GLY A 31 28.51 -11.42 -1.01
N ARG A 32 27.31 -11.52 -1.61
CA ARG A 32 26.25 -10.52 -1.50
C ARG A 32 25.09 -11.03 -0.66
N MET A 33 24.56 -10.18 0.19
CA MET A 33 23.34 -10.44 0.95
C MET A 33 22.09 -10.30 0.07
N LEU A 34 21.04 -11.04 0.39
CA LEU A 34 19.72 -10.80 -0.17
C LEU A 34 19.15 -9.50 0.39
N VAL A 35 18.26 -8.86 -0.35
CA VAL A 35 17.67 -7.57 0.07
C VAL A 35 16.95 -7.66 1.42
N ARG A 36 16.26 -8.77 1.71
CA ARG A 36 15.57 -8.96 3.01
C ARG A 36 16.55 -9.19 4.15
N GLU A 37 17.71 -9.82 3.92
CA GLU A 37 18.79 -9.92 4.91
C GLU A 37 19.37 -8.54 5.25
N ARG A 38 19.51 -7.65 4.25
CA ARG A 38 19.93 -6.25 4.45
C ARG A 38 18.89 -5.49 5.29
N VAL A 39 17.59 -5.66 5.01
CA VAL A 39 16.50 -5.05 5.80
C VAL A 39 16.54 -5.55 7.24
N GLU A 40 16.68 -6.86 7.45
CA GLU A 40 16.76 -7.48 8.79
C GLU A 40 17.92 -6.91 9.62
N LEU A 41 19.07 -6.67 9.01
CA LEU A 41 20.23 -6.07 9.68
C LEU A 41 20.09 -4.55 9.93
N LEU A 42 19.24 -3.86 9.18
CA LEU A 42 18.94 -2.44 9.39
C LEU A 42 17.92 -2.20 10.48
N VAL A 43 16.90 -3.04 10.56
CA VAL A 43 15.84 -2.92 11.57
C VAL A 43 16.39 -3.16 12.97
N ASP A 44 15.90 -2.42 13.94
CA ASP A 44 16.32 -2.54 15.33
C ASP A 44 15.93 -3.93 15.90
N PRO A 45 16.75 -4.53 16.76
CA PRO A 45 16.43 -5.80 17.38
C PRO A 45 15.07 -5.74 18.12
N HIS A 46 14.23 -6.73 17.90
CA HIS A 46 12.89 -6.87 18.48
C HIS A 46 11.86 -5.85 17.97
N GLU A 47 12.22 -5.01 16.99
CA GLU A 47 11.29 -4.13 16.32
C GLU A 47 10.69 -4.78 15.07
N TYR A 48 9.59 -4.22 14.59
CA TYR A 48 8.86 -4.75 13.44
C TYR A 48 9.46 -4.34 12.09
N PHE A 49 9.23 -5.17 11.09
CA PHE A 49 9.24 -4.80 9.68
C PHE A 49 7.91 -5.18 9.05
N LEU A 50 7.08 -4.20 8.74
CA LEU A 50 5.82 -4.37 8.01
C LEU A 50 6.12 -4.30 6.50
N GLU A 51 6.24 -5.47 5.86
CA GLU A 51 6.43 -5.56 4.41
C GLU A 51 5.14 -5.14 3.70
N LEU A 52 5.24 -4.19 2.74
CA LEU A 52 4.12 -3.66 1.98
C LEU A 52 4.08 -4.26 0.58
N SER A 53 2.87 -4.61 0.13
CA SER A 53 2.58 -5.14 -1.21
C SER A 53 3.53 -6.28 -1.65
N PRO A 54 3.76 -7.32 -0.81
CA PRO A 54 4.67 -8.42 -1.17
C PRO A 54 4.24 -9.16 -2.43
N LEU A 55 2.94 -9.20 -2.75
CA LEU A 55 2.36 -9.86 -3.92
C LEU A 55 2.05 -8.90 -5.08
N ALA A 56 2.69 -7.72 -5.13
CA ALA A 56 2.57 -6.83 -6.28
C ALA A 56 2.93 -7.57 -7.58
N ALA A 57 2.21 -7.29 -8.66
CA ALA A 57 2.28 -7.97 -9.97
C ALA A 57 1.76 -9.41 -9.99
N TRP A 58 1.16 -9.95 -8.92
CA TRP A 58 0.52 -11.26 -8.97
C TRP A 58 -0.49 -11.33 -10.12
N ASP A 59 -0.47 -12.44 -10.88
CA ASP A 59 -1.31 -12.66 -12.07
C ASP A 59 -1.16 -11.55 -13.13
N ALA A 60 0.07 -11.04 -13.31
CA ALA A 60 0.49 -10.13 -14.37
C ALA A 60 1.69 -10.70 -15.13
N ASP A 61 2.12 -10.03 -16.21
CA ASP A 61 3.24 -10.48 -17.05
C ASP A 61 4.63 -10.24 -16.41
N TYR A 62 4.66 -9.89 -15.12
CA TYR A 62 5.87 -9.60 -14.35
C TYR A 62 6.01 -10.56 -13.17
N ALA A 63 7.22 -10.66 -12.63
CA ALA A 63 7.46 -11.49 -11.45
C ALA A 63 6.70 -10.96 -10.23
N ASP A 64 6.11 -11.87 -9.46
CA ASP A 64 5.46 -11.53 -8.19
C ASP A 64 6.43 -10.79 -7.26
N GLY A 65 5.94 -9.79 -6.54
CA GLY A 65 6.74 -8.88 -5.74
C GLY A 65 7.41 -7.75 -6.53
N ALA A 66 7.29 -7.76 -7.88
CA ALA A 66 7.78 -6.72 -8.78
C ALA A 66 9.29 -6.44 -8.68
N SER A 67 10.12 -7.44 -8.35
CA SER A 67 11.58 -7.30 -8.13
C SER A 67 11.95 -6.26 -7.06
N LEU A 68 11.05 -5.98 -6.11
CA LEU A 68 11.21 -4.92 -5.14
C LEU A 68 10.65 -5.32 -3.77
N VAL A 69 11.39 -5.03 -2.71
CA VAL A 69 10.91 -5.08 -1.32
C VAL A 69 10.59 -3.66 -0.87
N THR A 70 9.37 -3.44 -0.36
CA THR A 70 8.99 -2.20 0.29
C THR A 70 8.36 -2.49 1.65
N GLY A 71 8.51 -1.59 2.60
CA GLY A 71 7.96 -1.78 3.93
C GLY A 71 8.24 -0.61 4.85
N VAL A 72 7.76 -0.73 6.07
CA VAL A 72 8.08 0.19 7.16
C VAL A 72 8.72 -0.59 8.28
N GLY A 73 9.82 -0.08 8.82
CA GLY A 73 10.53 -0.67 9.96
C GLY A 73 11.23 0.38 10.79
N VAL A 74 11.69 0.00 11.97
CA VAL A 74 12.36 0.91 12.90
C VAL A 74 13.87 0.77 12.78
N VAL A 75 14.56 1.89 12.55
CA VAL A 75 16.02 1.96 12.44
C VAL A 75 16.55 3.02 13.40
N SER A 76 17.41 2.64 14.34
CA SER A 76 17.94 3.55 15.37
C SER A 76 16.82 4.35 16.08
N GLY A 77 15.69 3.70 16.38
CA GLY A 77 14.52 4.29 17.03
C GLY A 77 13.63 5.15 16.13
N VAL A 78 13.86 5.18 14.80
CA VAL A 78 13.10 5.97 13.83
C VAL A 78 12.36 5.05 12.88
N GLU A 79 11.05 5.24 12.71
CA GLU A 79 10.27 4.56 11.68
C GLU A 79 10.66 5.08 10.31
N CYS A 80 11.10 4.18 9.43
CA CYS A 80 11.58 4.48 8.08
C CYS A 80 10.83 3.66 7.04
N VAL A 81 10.64 4.23 5.86
CA VAL A 81 10.19 3.48 4.67
C VAL A 81 11.40 2.88 3.98
N PHE A 82 11.29 1.61 3.61
CA PHE A 82 12.30 0.88 2.86
C PHE A 82 11.87 0.69 1.41
N VAL A 83 12.83 0.83 0.49
CA VAL A 83 12.66 0.55 -0.95
C VAL A 83 13.92 -0.18 -1.41
N GLY A 84 13.87 -1.50 -1.57
CA GLY A 84 15.05 -2.30 -1.89
C GLY A 84 14.87 -3.19 -3.12
N ASN A 85 15.79 -3.13 -4.07
CA ASN A 85 15.76 -3.99 -5.25
C ASN A 85 16.10 -5.45 -4.88
N ASP A 86 15.31 -6.40 -5.35
CA ASP A 86 15.68 -7.82 -5.32
C ASP A 86 16.44 -8.17 -6.59
N PHE A 87 17.77 -8.12 -6.51
CA PHE A 87 18.65 -8.40 -7.65
C PHE A 87 18.53 -9.85 -8.14
N THR A 88 18.07 -10.76 -7.30
CA THR A 88 17.88 -12.17 -7.68
C THR A 88 16.73 -12.37 -8.64
N VAL A 89 15.81 -11.40 -8.69
CA VAL A 89 14.66 -11.37 -9.61
C VAL A 89 14.99 -10.47 -10.79
N ARG A 90 15.30 -11.08 -11.95
CA ARG A 90 15.62 -10.38 -13.22
C ARG A 90 16.68 -9.28 -13.06
N GLY A 91 17.66 -9.45 -12.17
CA GLY A 91 18.72 -8.44 -11.94
C GLY A 91 18.22 -7.15 -11.30
N GLY A 92 17.15 -7.19 -10.52
CA GLY A 92 16.53 -5.99 -9.92
C GLY A 92 15.98 -5.02 -10.97
N SER A 93 15.56 -5.51 -12.15
CA SER A 93 15.08 -4.65 -13.23
C SER A 93 13.82 -3.87 -12.83
N ILE A 94 13.77 -2.63 -13.30
CA ILE A 94 12.69 -1.69 -13.03
C ILE A 94 11.62 -1.84 -14.11
N ASN A 95 10.47 -2.42 -13.74
CA ASN A 95 9.30 -2.61 -14.58
C ASN A 95 8.13 -1.70 -14.11
N PRO A 96 6.99 -1.64 -14.83
CA PRO A 96 5.86 -0.78 -14.44
C PRO A 96 5.35 -1.01 -13.01
N TYR A 97 5.35 -2.25 -12.52
CA TYR A 97 4.93 -2.57 -11.15
C TYR A 97 5.98 -2.17 -10.12
N THR A 98 7.28 -2.30 -10.43
CA THR A 98 8.37 -1.75 -9.61
C THR A 98 8.17 -0.25 -9.40
N MET A 99 7.88 0.50 -10.48
CA MET A 99 7.61 1.93 -10.40
C MET A 99 6.39 2.26 -9.54
N ARG A 100 5.25 1.61 -9.78
CA ARG A 100 4.02 1.84 -9.01
C ARG A 100 4.22 1.53 -7.53
N LYS A 101 4.94 0.45 -7.20
CA LYS A 101 5.25 0.05 -5.83
C LYS A 101 6.17 1.07 -5.15
N THR A 102 7.20 1.56 -5.85
CA THR A 102 8.08 2.64 -5.35
C THR A 102 7.31 3.94 -5.11
N LEU A 103 6.47 4.36 -6.07
CA LEU A 103 5.67 5.57 -5.92
C LEU A 103 4.70 5.49 -4.75
N ARG A 104 4.13 4.29 -4.49
CA ARG A 104 3.31 4.09 -3.28
C ARG A 104 4.13 4.19 -2.00
N ALA A 105 5.33 3.62 -1.96
CA ALA A 105 6.22 3.75 -0.81
C ALA A 105 6.58 5.23 -0.54
N PHE A 106 6.86 6.01 -1.59
CA PHE A 106 7.11 7.46 -1.45
C PHE A 106 5.86 8.24 -0.99
N GLU A 107 4.68 7.89 -1.49
CA GLU A 107 3.41 8.46 -1.02
C GLU A 107 3.20 8.18 0.48
N ILE A 108 3.46 6.96 0.94
CA ILE A 108 3.42 6.61 2.36
C ILE A 108 4.45 7.42 3.16
N ALA A 109 5.67 7.55 2.64
CA ALA A 109 6.72 8.34 3.28
C ALA A 109 6.34 9.81 3.40
N GLU A 110 5.82 10.42 2.33
CA GLU A 110 5.38 11.83 2.30
C GLU A 110 4.21 12.05 3.27
N GLN A 111 3.16 11.25 3.15
CA GLN A 111 1.94 11.41 3.94
C GLN A 111 2.16 11.22 5.45
N ASN A 112 3.05 10.30 5.82
CA ASN A 112 3.33 9.97 7.22
C ASN A 112 4.62 10.62 7.72
N ARG A 113 5.33 11.36 6.88
CA ARG A 113 6.60 12.00 7.21
C ARG A 113 7.63 10.99 7.74
N LEU A 114 7.92 9.95 6.95
CA LEU A 114 8.87 8.89 7.29
C LEU A 114 10.14 9.02 6.45
N PRO A 115 11.35 9.01 7.05
CA PRO A 115 12.60 8.92 6.29
C PRO A 115 12.60 7.71 5.36
N VAL A 116 13.25 7.83 4.20
CA VAL A 116 13.30 6.76 3.21
C VAL A 116 14.71 6.18 3.13
N ILE A 117 14.81 4.85 3.21
CA ILE A 117 16.04 4.11 2.99
C ILE A 117 15.91 3.31 1.70
N GLN A 118 16.70 3.63 0.70
CA GLN A 118 16.79 2.93 -0.56
C GLN A 118 17.96 1.95 -0.52
N LEU A 119 17.75 0.69 -0.94
CA LEU A 119 18.76 -0.36 -1.04
C LEU A 119 18.92 -0.70 -2.52
N THR A 120 19.78 0.07 -3.17
CA THR A 120 19.90 0.09 -4.63
C THR A 120 20.83 -1.00 -5.14
N GLU A 121 20.28 -1.91 -5.94
CA GLU A 121 21.03 -2.89 -6.71
C GLU A 121 20.21 -3.28 -7.95
N SER A 122 20.42 -2.56 -9.07
CA SER A 122 19.59 -2.71 -10.26
C SER A 122 20.39 -2.63 -11.55
N GLY A 123 20.05 -3.52 -12.49
CA GLY A 123 20.56 -3.46 -13.86
C GLY A 123 19.92 -2.36 -14.73
N GLY A 124 18.99 -1.58 -14.18
CA GLY A 124 18.28 -0.52 -14.90
C GLY A 124 16.85 -0.90 -15.31
N GLY A 125 16.25 -0.09 -16.18
CA GLY A 125 14.88 -0.26 -16.65
C GLY A 125 14.67 -1.48 -17.56
N ASP A 126 13.49 -2.08 -17.47
CA ASP A 126 13.01 -3.08 -18.43
C ASP A 126 12.68 -2.38 -19.76
N LEU A 127 13.63 -2.40 -20.70
CA LEU A 127 13.54 -1.67 -21.97
C LEU A 127 12.31 -2.04 -22.81
N PRO A 128 11.89 -3.31 -22.94
CA PRO A 128 10.63 -3.67 -23.59
C PRO A 128 9.39 -2.98 -23.01
N ALA A 129 9.39 -2.70 -21.70
CA ALA A 129 8.27 -2.06 -20.99
C ALA A 129 8.39 -0.52 -20.89
N GLN A 130 9.31 0.11 -21.64
CA GLN A 130 9.58 1.54 -21.54
C GLN A 130 8.34 2.43 -21.75
N ALA A 131 7.45 2.07 -22.65
CA ALA A 131 6.25 2.84 -22.93
C ALA A 131 5.30 2.95 -21.73
N GLU A 132 5.26 1.92 -20.88
CA GLU A 132 4.44 1.88 -19.67
C GLU A 132 5.12 2.49 -18.45
N SER A 133 6.46 2.59 -18.46
CA SER A 133 7.26 3.02 -17.31
C SER A 133 7.73 4.48 -17.40
N PHE A 134 7.75 5.11 -18.59
CA PHE A 134 8.42 6.38 -18.83
C PHE A 134 7.87 7.53 -17.99
N VAL A 135 6.55 7.68 -17.93
CA VAL A 135 5.91 8.76 -17.16
C VAL A 135 6.08 8.54 -15.65
N ASP A 136 5.89 7.31 -15.19
CA ASP A 136 6.08 6.96 -13.78
C ASP A 136 7.55 7.08 -13.35
N GLY A 137 8.51 6.82 -14.27
CA GLY A 137 9.92 7.11 -14.05
C GLY A 137 10.20 8.59 -13.79
N GLY A 138 9.55 9.49 -14.55
CA GLY A 138 9.63 10.94 -14.30
C GLY A 138 8.98 11.35 -12.96
N ARG A 139 7.90 10.68 -12.55
CA ARG A 139 7.27 10.88 -11.24
C ARG A 139 8.20 10.47 -10.10
N PHE A 140 8.92 9.36 -10.25
CA PHE A 140 9.90 8.91 -9.28
C PHE A 140 10.94 10.01 -8.95
N PHE A 141 11.58 10.62 -9.96
CA PHE A 141 12.54 11.71 -9.74
C PHE A 141 11.90 12.93 -9.08
N ARG A 142 10.72 13.30 -9.55
CA ARG A 142 9.95 14.42 -8.97
C ARG A 142 9.67 14.18 -7.49
N ASP A 143 9.19 12.99 -7.15
CA ASP A 143 8.72 12.69 -5.80
C ASP A 143 9.89 12.50 -4.84
N LEU A 144 11.00 11.89 -5.27
CA LEU A 144 12.24 11.83 -4.50
C LEU A 144 12.75 13.25 -4.14
N SER A 145 12.77 14.16 -5.12
CA SER A 145 13.14 15.57 -4.87
C SER A 145 12.17 16.29 -3.93
N ARG A 146 10.86 15.95 -3.98
CA ARG A 146 9.85 16.55 -3.12
C ARG A 146 9.92 16.07 -1.68
N LEU A 147 10.28 14.80 -1.44
CA LEU A 147 10.56 14.27 -0.11
C LEU A 147 11.65 15.10 0.58
N SER A 148 12.78 15.28 -0.06
CA SER A 148 13.88 16.12 0.46
C SER A 148 13.42 17.55 0.77
N ARG A 149 12.71 18.20 -0.17
CA ARG A 149 12.14 19.55 0.05
C ARG A 149 11.16 19.58 1.24
N ALA A 150 10.41 18.52 1.47
CA ALA A 150 9.47 18.42 2.60
C ALA A 150 10.18 18.14 3.94
N GLY A 151 11.51 18.07 3.97
CA GLY A 151 12.30 17.74 5.15
C GLY A 151 12.13 16.28 5.58
N ILE A 152 11.91 15.41 4.61
CA ILE A 152 11.87 13.95 4.79
C ILE A 152 13.17 13.40 4.23
N PRO A 153 14.14 13.03 5.10
CA PRO A 153 15.44 12.58 4.66
C PRO A 153 15.39 11.30 3.82
N THR A 154 16.23 11.25 2.81
CA THR A 154 16.41 10.10 1.93
C THR A 154 17.84 9.61 1.99
N VAL A 155 18.03 8.31 2.21
CA VAL A 155 19.33 7.65 2.27
C VAL A 155 19.37 6.58 1.20
N ASP A 156 20.32 6.64 0.28
CA ASP A 156 20.52 5.58 -0.72
C ASP A 156 21.83 4.82 -0.43
N VAL A 157 21.69 3.49 -0.32
CA VAL A 157 22.81 2.57 -0.14
C VAL A 157 22.95 1.74 -1.40
N VAL A 158 24.04 1.95 -2.12
CA VAL A 158 24.29 1.27 -3.40
C VAL A 158 25.08 -0.01 -3.17
N PHE A 159 24.42 -1.17 -3.32
CA PHE A 159 25.02 -2.49 -3.11
C PHE A 159 25.63 -3.12 -4.37
N GLY A 160 25.37 -2.52 -5.50
CA GLY A 160 25.85 -3.02 -6.79
C GLY A 160 25.75 -1.93 -7.85
N ASN A 161 25.13 -2.26 -8.97
CA ASN A 161 24.94 -1.29 -10.04
C ASN A 161 23.74 -0.39 -9.78
N ALA A 162 23.92 0.89 -10.06
CA ALA A 162 22.88 1.90 -10.19
C ALA A 162 23.05 2.56 -11.58
N THR A 163 22.33 2.04 -12.58
CA THR A 163 22.59 2.35 -14.00
C THR A 163 21.46 3.17 -14.61
N ALA A 164 21.81 4.06 -15.53
CA ALA A 164 20.88 4.92 -16.27
C ALA A 164 20.02 5.76 -15.33
N GLY A 165 18.67 5.64 -15.40
CA GLY A 165 17.76 6.31 -14.47
C GLY A 165 18.02 5.96 -13.00
N GLY A 166 18.50 4.74 -12.71
CA GLY A 166 18.87 4.31 -11.36
C GLY A 166 20.05 5.08 -10.77
N ALA A 167 20.93 5.63 -11.60
CA ALA A 167 22.08 6.44 -11.14
C ALA A 167 21.63 7.76 -10.48
N TYR A 168 20.44 8.25 -10.80
CA TYR A 168 19.87 9.43 -10.16
C TYR A 168 19.34 9.16 -8.74
N GLN A 169 19.12 7.89 -8.34
CA GLN A 169 18.71 7.58 -6.96
C GLN A 169 19.74 8.08 -5.95
N PRO A 170 21.00 7.63 -5.94
CA PRO A 170 22.03 8.20 -5.05
C PRO A 170 22.29 9.68 -5.35
N GLY A 171 22.23 10.11 -6.62
CA GLY A 171 22.49 11.51 -7.00
C GLY A 171 21.45 12.52 -6.53
N MET A 172 20.23 12.09 -6.18
CA MET A 172 19.13 12.93 -5.70
C MET A 172 18.75 12.67 -4.24
N SER A 173 19.33 11.64 -3.62
CA SER A 173 19.14 11.36 -2.20
C SER A 173 19.94 12.35 -1.34
N ASP A 174 19.49 12.59 -0.11
CA ASP A 174 20.16 13.48 0.83
C ASP A 174 21.48 12.88 1.34
N TYR A 175 21.56 11.54 1.37
CA TYR A 175 22.75 10.78 1.75
C TYR A 175 22.98 9.62 0.78
N ALA A 176 24.20 9.46 0.31
CA ALA A 176 24.64 8.36 -0.56
C ALA A 176 25.78 7.55 0.07
N VAL A 177 25.54 6.25 0.29
CA VAL A 177 26.52 5.30 0.82
C VAL A 177 26.93 4.32 -0.27
N LEU A 178 28.20 4.32 -0.67
CA LEU A 178 28.73 3.44 -1.69
C LEU A 178 29.72 2.43 -1.08
N ILE A 179 29.80 1.23 -1.66
CA ILE A 179 30.65 0.13 -1.20
C ILE A 179 31.85 -0.04 -2.17
N LYS A 180 33.05 -0.02 -1.64
CA LYS A 180 34.32 -0.23 -2.39
C LYS A 180 34.26 -1.45 -3.29
N GLN A 181 34.67 -1.29 -4.55
CA GLN A 181 34.79 -2.39 -5.53
C GLN A 181 33.49 -3.15 -5.78
N ARG A 182 32.33 -2.56 -5.42
CA ARG A 182 31.00 -3.17 -5.60
C ARG A 182 29.97 -2.20 -6.19
N SER A 183 29.96 -0.96 -5.70
CA SER A 183 29.03 0.05 -6.15
C SER A 183 29.52 0.69 -7.43
N HIS A 184 28.68 0.65 -8.45
CA HIS A 184 28.92 1.37 -9.70
C HIS A 184 27.72 2.25 -10.01
N VAL A 185 27.96 3.55 -10.14
CA VAL A 185 26.94 4.54 -10.45
C VAL A 185 27.34 5.26 -11.74
N PHE A 186 26.58 5.07 -12.80
CA PHE A 186 26.84 5.73 -14.08
C PHE A 186 25.56 5.87 -14.93
N LEU A 187 25.45 6.96 -15.66
CA LEU A 187 24.34 7.19 -16.59
C LEU A 187 24.40 6.22 -17.79
N GLY A 188 25.61 5.91 -18.24
CA GLY A 188 25.86 4.92 -19.28
C GLY A 188 26.99 3.99 -18.86
N GLY A 189 26.70 2.69 -18.75
CA GLY A 189 27.74 1.69 -18.46
C GLY A 189 28.75 1.53 -19.60
N PRO A 190 29.88 0.81 -19.38
CA PRO A 190 30.96 0.66 -20.34
C PRO A 190 30.49 0.27 -21.76
N PRO A 191 29.53 -0.65 -21.96
CA PRO A 191 29.05 -0.97 -23.31
C PRO A 191 28.40 0.22 -24.05
N LEU A 192 27.67 1.08 -23.32
CA LEU A 192 27.03 2.25 -23.90
C LEU A 192 28.08 3.33 -24.21
N VAL A 193 29.05 3.55 -23.31
CA VAL A 193 30.18 4.48 -23.53
C VAL A 193 30.95 4.06 -24.78
N LYS A 194 31.29 2.77 -24.91
CA LYS A 194 31.99 2.25 -26.09
C LYS A 194 31.20 2.48 -27.39
N MET A 195 29.89 2.25 -27.36
CA MET A 195 29.05 2.49 -28.53
C MET A 195 28.95 3.96 -28.88
N ALA A 196 28.87 4.85 -27.89
CA ALA A 196 28.65 6.28 -28.10
C ALA A 196 29.94 7.07 -28.44
N THR A 197 31.06 6.70 -27.83
CA THR A 197 32.33 7.46 -27.93
C THR A 197 33.49 6.66 -28.51
N GLY A 198 33.38 5.32 -28.59
CA GLY A 198 34.47 4.43 -28.99
C GLY A 198 35.45 4.12 -27.85
N GLU A 199 35.27 4.66 -26.67
CA GLU A 199 36.12 4.48 -25.49
C GLU A 199 35.89 3.10 -24.85
N ASP A 200 36.97 2.40 -24.52
CA ASP A 200 36.94 1.21 -23.67
C ASP A 200 37.10 1.64 -22.21
N ALA A 201 35.98 1.96 -21.53
CA ALA A 201 35.95 2.46 -20.17
C ALA A 201 36.07 1.33 -19.14
N ASP A 202 36.93 1.46 -18.15
CA ASP A 202 36.95 0.60 -16.98
C ASP A 202 35.77 0.96 -16.05
N PRO A 203 35.01 -0.02 -15.53
CA PRO A 203 33.85 0.26 -14.67
C PRO A 203 34.19 1.02 -13.39
N GLU A 204 35.35 0.73 -12.75
CA GLU A 204 35.75 1.41 -11.52
C GLU A 204 36.21 2.86 -11.79
N GLU A 205 36.89 3.10 -12.91
CA GLU A 205 37.26 4.45 -13.32
C GLU A 205 36.06 5.27 -13.80
N LEU A 206 35.10 4.63 -14.48
CA LEU A 206 33.91 5.29 -15.03
C LEU A 206 32.92 5.70 -13.94
N GLY A 207 32.64 4.84 -12.96
CA GLY A 207 31.61 5.06 -11.96
C GLY A 207 31.76 4.24 -10.70
N GLY A 208 32.97 3.83 -10.34
CA GLY A 208 33.27 3.10 -9.11
C GLY A 208 33.15 3.96 -7.85
N ALA A 209 33.00 3.31 -6.72
CA ALA A 209 32.77 3.97 -5.43
C ALA A 209 33.91 4.89 -5.02
N ASP A 210 35.17 4.48 -5.25
CA ASP A 210 36.35 5.31 -4.92
C ASP A 210 36.41 6.58 -5.78
N MET A 211 36.09 6.48 -7.09
CA MET A 211 36.00 7.64 -7.98
C MET A 211 34.90 8.61 -7.50
N HIS A 212 33.73 8.09 -7.13
CA HIS A 212 32.64 8.91 -6.64
C HIS A 212 32.92 9.55 -5.28
N ALA A 213 33.69 8.91 -4.41
CA ALA A 213 34.07 9.46 -3.12
C ALA A 213 35.18 10.52 -3.20
N THR A 214 36.11 10.42 -4.20
CA THR A 214 37.32 11.27 -4.24
C THR A 214 37.31 12.28 -5.37
N VAL A 215 36.59 12.05 -6.46
CA VAL A 215 36.60 12.89 -7.66
C VAL A 215 35.27 13.59 -7.90
N SER A 216 34.14 12.83 -8.04
CA SER A 216 32.89 13.43 -8.37
C SER A 216 32.14 13.99 -7.15
N GLY A 217 32.41 13.50 -5.95
CA GLY A 217 31.74 13.90 -4.71
C GLY A 217 30.31 13.37 -4.57
N LEU A 218 29.91 12.37 -5.37
CA LEU A 218 28.57 11.79 -5.28
C LEU A 218 28.42 10.93 -4.02
N ALA A 219 29.46 10.20 -3.61
CA ALA A 219 29.41 9.37 -2.41
C ALA A 219 29.73 10.21 -1.17
N ASP A 220 28.80 10.30 -0.23
CA ASP A 220 29.03 10.93 1.07
C ASP A 220 29.80 10.00 2.01
N TYR A 221 29.55 8.71 1.90
CA TYR A 221 30.21 7.66 2.70
C TYR A 221 30.70 6.53 1.82
N LEU A 222 31.92 6.09 2.09
CA LEU A 222 32.57 4.97 1.43
C LEU A 222 32.71 3.82 2.42
N ALA A 223 31.96 2.75 2.24
CA ALA A 223 32.03 1.55 3.07
C ALA A 223 32.95 0.49 2.46
N VAL A 224 33.59 -0.34 3.28
CA VAL A 224 34.44 -1.43 2.80
C VAL A 224 33.65 -2.68 2.40
N ASP A 225 32.47 -2.88 3.01
CA ASP A 225 31.57 -4.01 2.72
C ASP A 225 30.11 -3.67 3.04
N GLU A 226 29.21 -4.65 2.82
CA GLU A 226 27.77 -4.47 3.06
C GLU A 226 27.45 -4.24 4.55
N HIS A 227 28.16 -4.89 5.49
CA HIS A 227 27.93 -4.71 6.92
C HIS A 227 28.27 -3.29 7.38
N GLU A 228 29.39 -2.76 6.89
CA GLU A 228 29.76 -1.38 7.20
C GLU A 228 28.76 -0.39 6.57
N ALA A 229 28.32 -0.62 5.34
CA ALA A 229 27.32 0.24 4.70
C ALA A 229 26.01 0.28 5.51
N LEU A 230 25.53 -0.86 6.00
CA LEU A 230 24.36 -0.94 6.87
C LEU A 230 24.59 -0.24 8.21
N ARG A 231 25.76 -0.41 8.83
CA ARG A 231 26.14 0.30 10.06
C ARG A 231 26.17 1.82 9.87
N VAL A 232 26.76 2.29 8.77
CA VAL A 232 26.78 3.72 8.41
C VAL A 232 25.34 4.25 8.23
N THR A 233 24.49 3.51 7.54
CA THR A 233 23.09 3.86 7.34
C THR A 233 22.35 4.02 8.67
N ARG A 234 22.52 3.08 9.61
CA ARG A 234 21.95 3.19 10.97
C ARG A 234 22.49 4.41 11.71
N THR A 235 23.77 4.74 11.54
CA THR A 235 24.37 5.94 12.12
C THR A 235 23.76 7.22 11.54
N ILE A 236 23.58 7.28 10.22
CA ILE A 236 22.90 8.42 9.55
C ILE A 236 21.52 8.63 10.14
N VAL A 237 20.71 7.56 10.18
CA VAL A 237 19.33 7.64 10.72
C VAL A 237 19.34 8.09 12.18
N GLY A 238 20.25 7.57 13.02
CA GLY A 238 20.41 7.97 14.42
C GLY A 238 20.75 9.46 14.62
N HIS A 239 21.39 10.10 13.62
CA HIS A 239 21.75 11.51 13.66
C HIS A 239 20.66 12.45 13.12
N LEU A 240 19.57 11.95 12.56
CA LEU A 240 18.52 12.79 11.97
C LEU A 240 17.76 13.65 13.01
N ASN A 241 17.97 13.40 14.32
CA ASN A 241 17.21 14.06 15.39
C ASN A 241 15.69 14.00 15.14
N TRP A 242 15.25 12.88 14.61
CA TRP A 242 13.88 12.70 14.18
C TRP A 242 12.90 12.69 15.36
N ARG A 243 11.76 13.36 15.20
CA ARG A 243 10.72 13.42 16.25
C ARG A 243 9.34 13.34 15.62
N LYS A 244 8.48 12.54 16.22
CA LYS A 244 7.06 12.49 15.86
C LYS A 244 6.39 13.83 16.18
N GLN A 245 5.51 14.28 15.28
CA GLN A 245 4.80 15.57 15.39
C GLN A 245 3.35 15.40 15.86
N GLY A 246 2.75 14.20 15.68
CA GLY A 246 1.36 13.90 16.03
C GLY A 246 1.13 13.57 17.52
N GLY A 247 2.16 13.67 18.34
CA GLY A 247 2.08 13.33 19.76
C GLY A 247 2.20 11.82 20.05
N PRO A 248 2.47 11.45 21.32
CA PRO A 248 2.54 10.07 21.78
C PRO A 248 1.13 9.47 21.96
N PRO A 249 1.02 8.14 22.17
CA PRO A 249 -0.21 7.54 22.65
C PRO A 249 -0.75 8.24 23.90
N THR A 250 -2.06 8.44 23.98
CA THR A 250 -2.69 9.17 25.09
C THR A 250 -2.94 8.31 26.32
N ARG A 251 -2.86 6.98 26.16
CA ARG A 251 -3.05 5.97 27.22
C ARG A 251 -2.05 4.82 27.01
N PRO A 252 -1.74 4.04 28.06
CA PRO A 252 -1.08 2.76 27.88
C PRO A 252 -1.92 1.84 27.00
N ALA A 253 -1.25 1.05 26.17
CA ALA A 253 -1.90 0.00 25.41
C ALA A 253 -2.49 -1.05 26.37
N ASP A 254 -3.67 -1.57 26.03
CA ASP A 254 -4.39 -2.58 26.81
C ASP A 254 -4.89 -3.67 25.84
N GLU A 255 -4.55 -4.94 26.14
CA GLU A 255 -4.93 -6.01 25.24
C GLU A 255 -6.45 -6.20 25.20
N PRO A 256 -7.01 -6.57 24.03
CA PRO A 256 -8.42 -6.94 23.92
C PRO A 256 -8.78 -8.08 24.87
N VAL A 257 -10.00 -8.07 25.40
CA VAL A 257 -10.52 -9.15 26.26
C VAL A 257 -10.84 -10.40 25.45
N HIS A 258 -11.17 -10.22 24.16
CA HIS A 258 -11.55 -11.33 23.26
C HIS A 258 -10.37 -11.74 22.39
N ASP A 259 -10.26 -13.07 22.15
CA ASP A 259 -9.17 -13.66 21.39
C ASP A 259 -9.26 -13.26 19.89
N PRO A 260 -8.21 -12.66 19.31
CA PRO A 260 -8.17 -12.35 17.88
C PRO A 260 -8.25 -13.59 16.97
N ALA A 261 -7.95 -14.80 17.48
CA ALA A 261 -8.11 -16.04 16.73
C ALA A 261 -9.55 -16.28 16.26
N ASP A 262 -10.54 -15.79 17.00
CA ASP A 262 -11.96 -15.89 16.63
C ASP A 262 -12.29 -15.16 15.32
N LEU A 263 -11.48 -14.16 14.91
CA LEU A 263 -11.67 -13.42 13.66
C LEU A 263 -11.69 -14.32 12.43
N LEU A 264 -11.00 -15.46 12.48
CA LEU A 264 -11.01 -16.45 11.39
C LEU A 264 -12.38 -17.12 11.21
N GLY A 265 -13.19 -17.19 12.28
CA GLY A 265 -14.55 -17.73 12.26
C GLY A 265 -15.62 -16.65 12.06
N ILE A 266 -15.38 -15.42 12.54
CA ILE A 266 -16.30 -14.27 12.42
C ILE A 266 -16.32 -13.78 10.98
N ALA A 267 -15.19 -13.59 10.34
CA ALA A 267 -15.08 -13.13 8.97
C ALA A 267 -15.49 -14.23 7.99
N SER A 268 -16.73 -14.15 7.50
CA SER A 268 -17.23 -15.13 6.52
C SER A 268 -16.48 -15.03 5.19
N HIS A 269 -16.18 -16.19 4.60
CA HIS A 269 -15.71 -16.27 3.21
C HIS A 269 -16.84 -16.10 2.19
N ASP A 270 -18.09 -16.32 2.60
CA ASP A 270 -19.28 -16.06 1.82
C ASP A 270 -19.85 -14.69 2.21
N LEU A 271 -19.72 -13.73 1.30
CA LEU A 271 -20.20 -12.35 1.50
C LEU A 271 -21.72 -12.23 1.68
N LYS A 272 -22.47 -13.31 1.44
CA LYS A 272 -23.90 -13.37 1.74
C LYS A 272 -24.19 -13.60 3.23
N VAL A 273 -23.18 -14.04 3.98
CA VAL A 273 -23.29 -14.23 5.42
C VAL A 273 -22.69 -13.00 6.10
N PRO A 274 -23.51 -12.06 6.56
CA PRO A 274 -23.02 -10.87 7.25
C PRO A 274 -22.46 -11.22 8.63
N PHE A 275 -21.51 -10.42 9.09
CA PHE A 275 -21.05 -10.45 10.47
C PHE A 275 -21.13 -9.05 11.10
N ASP A 276 -21.31 -9.00 12.41
CA ASP A 276 -21.36 -7.71 13.12
C ASP A 276 -19.94 -7.16 13.28
N PRO A 277 -19.64 -5.93 12.79
CA PRO A 277 -18.32 -5.34 12.93
C PRO A 277 -17.94 -5.06 14.39
N ARG A 278 -18.88 -5.04 15.33
CA ARG A 278 -18.60 -4.93 16.77
C ARG A 278 -17.81 -6.13 17.28
N GLU A 279 -18.05 -7.32 16.70
CA GLU A 279 -17.26 -8.52 17.00
C GLU A 279 -15.80 -8.38 16.56
N VAL A 280 -15.56 -7.69 15.44
CA VAL A 280 -14.18 -7.37 15.01
C VAL A 280 -13.58 -6.35 15.97
N LEU A 281 -14.30 -5.26 16.27
CA LEU A 281 -13.80 -4.21 17.17
C LEU A 281 -13.45 -4.76 18.55
N ALA A 282 -14.26 -5.66 19.12
CA ALA A 282 -14.01 -6.29 20.41
C ALA A 282 -12.66 -7.07 20.46
N ARG A 283 -12.06 -7.39 19.32
CA ARG A 283 -10.80 -8.16 19.19
C ARG A 283 -9.61 -7.33 18.73
N ILE A 284 -9.82 -6.05 18.44
CA ILE A 284 -8.73 -5.19 17.95
C ILE A 284 -8.51 -3.93 18.78
N VAL A 285 -9.54 -3.42 19.48
CA VAL A 285 -9.40 -2.18 20.25
C VAL A 285 -8.95 -2.45 21.68
N ASP A 286 -8.31 -1.47 22.30
CA ASP A 286 -7.77 -1.57 23.66
C ASP A 286 -8.85 -1.95 24.68
N GLY A 287 -8.61 -3.06 25.40
CA GLY A 287 -9.50 -3.61 26.43
C GLY A 287 -10.91 -3.91 25.93
N SER A 288 -11.08 -4.10 24.61
CA SER A 288 -12.39 -4.29 23.96
C SER A 288 -13.39 -3.14 24.22
N ARG A 289 -12.88 -1.95 24.52
CA ARG A 289 -13.71 -0.78 24.86
C ARG A 289 -14.02 0.03 23.59
N PHE A 290 -15.31 0.08 23.27
CA PHE A 290 -15.83 0.86 22.14
C PHE A 290 -17.04 1.68 22.57
N GLU A 291 -16.97 2.99 22.37
CA GLU A 291 -18.07 3.92 22.67
C GLU A 291 -18.80 4.28 21.37
N GLU A 292 -19.95 3.67 21.16
CA GLU A 292 -20.70 3.80 19.91
C GLU A 292 -21.43 5.14 19.80
N PHE A 293 -21.22 5.83 18.69
CA PHE A 293 -21.92 7.06 18.33
C PHE A 293 -23.17 6.76 17.50
N LYS A 294 -24.34 7.26 17.90
CA LYS A 294 -25.64 7.08 17.26
C LYS A 294 -25.99 5.60 16.98
N PRO A 295 -26.02 4.71 17.98
CA PRO A 295 -26.26 3.28 17.78
C PRO A 295 -27.65 2.95 17.20
N LEU A 296 -28.62 3.84 17.36
CA LEU A 296 -30.01 3.63 16.90
C LEU A 296 -30.31 4.24 15.53
N TYR A 297 -29.41 5.03 14.96
CA TYR A 297 -29.57 5.68 13.65
C TYR A 297 -28.52 5.21 12.66
N GLY A 298 -28.91 4.95 11.41
CA GLY A 298 -28.02 4.43 10.37
C GLY A 298 -27.32 3.15 10.83
N ARG A 299 -28.10 2.10 11.12
CA ARG A 299 -27.65 0.91 11.87
C ARG A 299 -26.70 0.00 11.07
N GLN A 300 -26.66 0.13 9.74
CA GLN A 300 -25.74 -0.61 8.88
C GLN A 300 -24.31 -0.05 8.93
N LEU A 301 -24.12 1.10 9.56
CA LEU A 301 -22.81 1.71 9.81
C LEU A 301 -22.61 1.90 11.31
N VAL A 302 -21.65 1.19 11.88
CA VAL A 302 -21.18 1.37 13.25
C VAL A 302 -20.16 2.50 13.26
N THR A 303 -20.35 3.52 14.10
CA THR A 303 -19.39 4.62 14.30
C THR A 303 -19.17 4.80 15.78
N GLY A 304 -17.96 5.15 16.19
CA GLY A 304 -17.67 5.38 17.60
C GLY A 304 -16.19 5.60 17.89
N TRP A 305 -15.90 5.78 19.15
CA TRP A 305 -14.59 6.12 19.69
C TRP A 305 -13.94 4.90 20.33
N ALA A 306 -12.64 4.75 20.08
CA ALA A 306 -11.81 3.71 20.70
C ALA A 306 -10.39 4.21 20.93
N THR A 307 -9.59 3.40 21.58
CA THR A 307 -8.13 3.49 21.54
C THR A 307 -7.55 2.20 20.96
N LEU A 308 -6.44 2.30 20.25
CA LEU A 308 -5.72 1.17 19.67
C LEU A 308 -4.23 1.41 19.87
N HIS A 309 -3.56 0.53 20.60
CA HIS A 309 -2.20 0.73 21.12
C HIS A 309 -2.01 2.11 21.80
N GLY A 310 -3.05 2.55 22.53
CA GLY A 310 -3.08 3.81 23.24
C GLY A 310 -3.35 5.04 22.37
N TYR A 311 -3.40 4.92 21.05
CA TYR A 311 -3.77 6.00 20.14
C TYR A 311 -5.29 6.14 20.08
N PRO A 312 -5.85 7.36 20.26
CA PRO A 312 -7.27 7.59 20.05
C PRO A 312 -7.61 7.42 18.57
N VAL A 313 -8.74 6.82 18.27
CA VAL A 313 -9.22 6.58 16.92
C VAL A 313 -10.73 6.67 16.83
N GLY A 314 -11.23 7.35 15.79
CA GLY A 314 -12.62 7.29 15.38
C GLY A 314 -12.81 6.12 14.41
N VAL A 315 -13.79 5.27 14.65
CA VAL A 315 -14.04 4.07 13.84
C VAL A 315 -15.29 4.25 13.00
N LEU A 316 -15.21 3.90 11.72
CA LEU A 316 -16.37 3.68 10.85
C LEU A 316 -16.30 2.23 10.34
N ALA A 317 -17.27 1.41 10.72
CA ALA A 317 -17.31 -0.01 10.36
C ALA A 317 -18.71 -0.36 9.82
N ASN A 318 -18.78 -0.78 8.56
CA ASN A 318 -20.05 -1.10 7.96
C ASN A 318 -20.22 -2.61 7.71
N HIS A 319 -21.45 -3.08 7.64
CA HIS A 319 -21.78 -4.49 7.40
C HIS A 319 -22.93 -4.68 6.42
N GLY A 320 -23.01 -3.84 5.42
CA GLY A 320 -24.07 -3.97 4.42
C GLY A 320 -24.13 -2.79 3.47
N VAL A 321 -25.31 -2.54 2.94
CA VAL A 321 -25.61 -1.45 2.03
C VAL A 321 -25.60 -0.11 2.77
N LEU A 322 -25.13 0.94 2.13
CA LEU A 322 -25.15 2.31 2.66
C LEU A 322 -26.44 3.01 2.20
N MET A 323 -27.22 3.49 3.15
CA MET A 323 -28.44 4.28 2.93
C MET A 323 -28.19 5.75 3.25
N SER A 324 -29.23 6.58 3.18
CA SER A 324 -29.15 8.01 3.49
C SER A 324 -28.72 8.26 4.93
N GLU A 325 -29.27 7.50 5.86
CA GLU A 325 -29.01 7.63 7.30
C GLU A 325 -27.55 7.29 7.65
N GLU A 326 -27.00 6.21 7.08
CA GLU A 326 -25.58 5.85 7.23
C GLU A 326 -24.68 6.95 6.68
N SER A 327 -25.04 7.51 5.53
CA SER A 327 -24.27 8.56 4.86
C SER A 327 -24.23 9.86 5.67
N GLU A 328 -25.34 10.27 6.27
CA GLU A 328 -25.44 11.46 7.12
C GLU A 328 -24.72 11.26 8.46
N LYS A 329 -24.86 10.07 9.07
CA LYS A 329 -24.13 9.67 10.28
C LYS A 329 -22.62 9.68 10.04
N ALA A 330 -22.17 9.11 8.94
CA ALA A 330 -20.75 9.10 8.56
C ALA A 330 -20.20 10.51 8.38
N ALA A 331 -20.90 11.36 7.60
CA ALA A 331 -20.46 12.73 7.34
C ALA A 331 -20.31 13.53 8.64
N GLN A 332 -21.27 13.41 9.56
CA GLN A 332 -21.20 14.06 10.86
C GLN A 332 -20.04 13.50 11.71
N PHE A 333 -19.89 12.18 11.78
CA PHE A 333 -18.87 11.55 12.60
C PHE A 333 -17.45 11.90 12.12
N ILE A 334 -17.22 11.88 10.80
CA ILE A 334 -15.95 12.32 10.21
C ILE A 334 -15.65 13.77 10.57
N ALA A 335 -16.65 14.67 10.51
CA ALA A 335 -16.48 16.06 10.89
C ALA A 335 -16.11 16.21 12.38
N LEU A 336 -16.74 15.43 13.26
CA LEU A 336 -16.39 15.43 14.70
C LEU A 336 -14.95 14.94 14.94
N CYS A 337 -14.50 13.87 14.26
CA CYS A 337 -13.12 13.40 14.37
C CYS A 337 -12.12 14.44 13.89
N ASN A 338 -12.43 15.15 12.78
CA ASN A 338 -11.59 16.23 12.28
C ASN A 338 -11.55 17.41 13.26
N GLN A 339 -12.65 17.75 13.93
CA GLN A 339 -12.70 18.85 14.90
C GLN A 339 -11.76 18.63 16.08
N ILE A 340 -11.48 17.39 16.43
CA ILE A 340 -10.66 17.02 17.61
C ILE A 340 -9.35 16.31 17.21
N ASP A 341 -8.90 16.45 15.97
CA ASP A 341 -7.62 15.91 15.49
C ASP A 341 -7.48 14.38 15.72
N THR A 342 -8.54 13.62 15.52
CA THR A 342 -8.56 12.17 15.77
C THR A 342 -8.47 11.39 14.46
N PRO A 343 -7.46 10.49 14.28
CA PRO A 343 -7.38 9.60 13.12
C PRO A 343 -8.62 8.73 12.94
N LEU A 344 -8.88 8.30 11.70
CA LEU A 344 -10.02 7.48 11.34
C LEU A 344 -9.59 6.07 10.92
N LEU A 345 -10.25 5.06 11.50
CA LEU A 345 -10.15 3.66 11.08
C LEU A 345 -11.44 3.28 10.34
N PHE A 346 -11.31 2.86 9.08
CA PHE A 346 -12.39 2.33 8.28
C PHE A 346 -12.29 0.80 8.21
N LEU A 347 -13.30 0.10 8.70
CA LEU A 347 -13.49 -1.35 8.49
C LEU A 347 -14.55 -1.54 7.41
N GLN A 348 -14.09 -1.90 6.21
CA GLN A 348 -14.94 -1.85 5.03
C GLN A 348 -15.53 -3.22 4.68
N ASN A 349 -16.87 -3.33 4.73
CA ASN A 349 -17.64 -4.49 4.26
C ASN A 349 -18.95 -3.99 3.65
N THR A 350 -18.92 -3.46 2.42
CA THR A 350 -20.08 -2.82 1.78
C THR A 350 -20.38 -3.39 0.41
N THR A 351 -21.69 -3.53 0.12
CA THR A 351 -22.18 -3.86 -1.21
C THR A 351 -22.47 -2.61 -2.06
N GLY A 352 -22.19 -1.42 -1.54
CA GLY A 352 -22.40 -0.14 -2.21
C GLY A 352 -23.51 0.69 -1.57
N PHE A 353 -23.85 1.80 -2.22
CA PHE A 353 -25.04 2.57 -1.85
C PHE A 353 -26.30 1.87 -2.38
N VAL A 354 -27.40 1.99 -1.63
CA VAL A 354 -28.71 1.45 -2.00
C VAL A 354 -29.22 2.08 -3.31
N VAL A 355 -29.90 1.29 -4.12
CA VAL A 355 -30.53 1.73 -5.37
C VAL A 355 -32.01 1.45 -5.36
N GLY A 356 -32.80 2.26 -6.05
CA GLY A 356 -34.24 2.08 -6.20
C GLY A 356 -35.01 3.38 -6.11
N THR A 357 -36.21 3.43 -6.72
CA THR A 357 -37.03 4.64 -6.86
C THR A 357 -37.31 5.32 -5.51
N GLU A 358 -37.61 4.55 -4.49
CA GLU A 358 -37.88 5.04 -3.14
C GLU A 358 -36.68 5.75 -2.54
N TYR A 359 -35.50 5.14 -2.65
CA TYR A 359 -34.25 5.67 -2.11
C TYR A 359 -33.77 6.89 -2.88
N GLU A 360 -33.92 6.91 -4.21
CA GLU A 360 -33.61 8.09 -5.02
C GLU A 360 -34.50 9.27 -4.63
N ARG A 361 -35.80 9.05 -4.45
CA ARG A 361 -36.75 10.07 -3.96
C ARG A 361 -36.43 10.49 -2.52
N GLY A 362 -35.95 9.57 -1.68
CA GLY A 362 -35.46 9.81 -0.33
C GLY A 362 -34.10 10.57 -0.26
N GLY A 363 -33.49 10.83 -1.42
CA GLY A 363 -32.28 11.67 -1.52
C GLY A 363 -30.97 10.92 -1.32
N ILE A 364 -30.91 9.61 -1.61
CA ILE A 364 -29.67 8.82 -1.46
C ILE A 364 -28.50 9.42 -2.22
N THR A 365 -28.69 9.88 -3.46
CA THR A 365 -27.65 10.54 -4.25
C THR A 365 -27.08 11.77 -3.53
N LYS A 366 -27.95 12.60 -2.97
CA LYS A 366 -27.57 13.80 -2.21
C LYS A 366 -26.84 13.44 -0.91
N ASN A 367 -27.40 12.51 -0.14
CA ASN A 367 -26.85 12.13 1.17
C ASN A 367 -25.59 11.28 1.04
N GLY A 368 -25.52 10.35 0.07
CA GLY A 368 -24.30 9.62 -0.26
C GLY A 368 -23.16 10.55 -0.67
N SER A 369 -23.48 11.60 -1.42
CA SER A 369 -22.48 12.63 -1.80
C SER A 369 -21.91 13.38 -0.58
N LYS A 370 -22.67 13.56 0.49
CA LYS A 370 -22.16 14.16 1.75
C LYS A 370 -21.07 13.29 2.36
N MET A 371 -21.32 11.96 2.46
CA MET A 371 -20.34 11.01 2.99
C MET A 371 -19.05 11.01 2.15
N VAL A 372 -19.19 10.85 0.82
CA VAL A 372 -18.06 10.87 -0.11
C VAL A 372 -17.24 12.16 0.01
N ARG A 373 -17.91 13.31 0.12
CA ARG A 373 -17.26 14.62 0.32
C ARG A 373 -16.56 14.70 1.66
N ALA A 374 -17.18 14.22 2.74
CA ALA A 374 -16.57 14.22 4.06
C ALA A 374 -15.26 13.41 4.08
N VAL A 375 -15.26 12.22 3.47
CA VAL A 375 -14.07 11.39 3.33
C VAL A 375 -13.00 12.09 2.49
N ALA A 376 -13.38 12.66 1.34
CA ALA A 376 -12.45 13.29 0.40
C ALA A 376 -11.74 14.52 0.96
N ASN A 377 -12.40 15.27 1.86
CA ASN A 377 -11.88 16.52 2.41
C ASN A 377 -11.37 16.40 3.85
N SER A 378 -11.54 15.24 4.48
CA SER A 378 -10.95 14.97 5.80
C SER A 378 -9.43 15.03 5.72
N THR A 379 -8.79 15.69 6.67
CA THR A 379 -7.33 15.85 6.73
C THR A 379 -6.67 15.05 7.85
N VAL A 380 -7.44 14.48 8.78
CA VAL A 380 -6.89 13.51 9.74
C VAL A 380 -6.45 12.25 9.02
N PRO A 381 -5.44 11.53 9.55
CA PRO A 381 -5.02 10.26 8.96
C PRO A 381 -6.16 9.23 8.86
N HIS A 382 -6.28 8.58 7.70
CA HIS A 382 -7.18 7.46 7.49
C HIS A 382 -6.37 6.17 7.39
N VAL A 383 -6.82 5.12 8.07
CA VAL A 383 -6.36 3.74 7.88
C VAL A 383 -7.58 2.92 7.48
N THR A 384 -7.47 2.14 6.42
CA THR A 384 -8.58 1.31 5.91
C THR A 384 -8.21 -0.16 5.95
N VAL A 385 -9.10 -0.98 6.49
CA VAL A 385 -9.03 -2.44 6.42
C VAL A 385 -10.27 -2.96 5.70
N MET A 386 -10.07 -3.62 4.58
CA MET A 386 -11.15 -4.22 3.79
C MET A 386 -11.45 -5.61 4.33
N THR A 387 -12.48 -5.72 5.16
CA THR A 387 -12.82 -6.94 5.90
C THR A 387 -13.79 -7.87 5.17
N GLY A 388 -14.32 -7.42 4.04
CA GLY A 388 -15.30 -8.18 3.25
C GLY A 388 -15.53 -7.58 1.87
N ALA A 389 -16.76 -7.30 1.52
CA ALA A 389 -17.13 -6.69 0.24
C ALA A 389 -16.71 -5.22 0.15
N SER A 390 -16.40 -4.77 -1.06
CA SER A 390 -16.13 -3.36 -1.37
C SER A 390 -16.58 -3.06 -2.80
N TYR A 391 -17.85 -2.72 -2.97
CA TYR A 391 -18.43 -2.52 -4.29
C TYR A 391 -18.85 -1.08 -4.54
N GLY A 392 -18.64 -0.64 -5.80
CA GLY A 392 -19.09 0.63 -6.32
C GLY A 392 -18.60 1.84 -5.52
N ALA A 393 -19.43 2.88 -5.45
CA ALA A 393 -19.12 4.10 -4.71
C ALA A 393 -19.11 3.91 -3.18
N GLY A 394 -19.56 2.77 -2.67
CA GLY A 394 -19.36 2.39 -1.26
C GLY A 394 -17.89 2.30 -0.89
N ASN A 395 -17.02 1.82 -1.81
CA ASN A 395 -15.57 1.85 -1.66
C ASN A 395 -15.08 3.29 -1.40
N TYR A 396 -15.61 4.26 -2.12
CA TYR A 396 -15.23 5.68 -2.02
C TYR A 396 -15.70 6.30 -0.71
N GLY A 397 -16.95 6.04 -0.32
CA GLY A 397 -17.51 6.51 0.96
C GLY A 397 -16.84 5.90 2.18
N MET A 398 -16.18 4.75 2.05
CA MET A 398 -15.45 4.06 3.10
C MET A 398 -13.91 4.18 2.95
N SER A 399 -13.43 5.27 2.35
CA SER A 399 -11.99 5.58 2.23
C SER A 399 -11.17 4.49 1.56
N GLY A 400 -11.61 4.03 0.36
CA GLY A 400 -10.83 3.10 -0.46
C GLY A 400 -9.59 3.74 -1.05
N ARG A 401 -8.77 2.95 -1.77
CA ARG A 401 -7.45 3.33 -2.29
C ARG A 401 -7.40 4.67 -3.02
N ALA A 402 -8.44 4.98 -3.82
CA ALA A 402 -8.52 6.24 -4.59
C ALA A 402 -8.64 7.49 -3.71
N TYR A 403 -9.04 7.35 -2.45
CA TYR A 403 -9.17 8.43 -1.48
C TYR A 403 -7.91 8.62 -0.63
N GLN A 404 -6.82 7.99 -1.03
CA GLN A 404 -5.47 8.17 -0.49
C GLN A 404 -5.38 8.01 1.03
N PRO A 405 -5.99 6.96 1.64
CA PRO A 405 -5.72 6.68 3.04
C PRO A 405 -4.23 6.43 3.25
N ARG A 406 -3.75 6.69 4.46
CA ARG A 406 -2.35 6.50 4.85
C ARG A 406 -1.91 5.07 4.58
N PHE A 407 -2.79 4.11 4.91
CA PHE A 407 -2.61 2.69 4.62
C PHE A 407 -3.95 2.03 4.27
N VAL A 408 -3.89 1.04 3.37
CA VAL A 408 -5.03 0.18 3.01
C VAL A 408 -4.59 -1.26 3.11
N PHE A 409 -5.22 -2.02 4.00
CA PHE A 409 -4.99 -3.46 4.11
C PHE A 409 -6.24 -4.24 3.76
N THR A 410 -6.06 -5.49 3.40
CA THR A 410 -7.13 -6.33 2.90
C THR A 410 -7.11 -7.69 3.60
N TRP A 411 -8.28 -8.20 4.00
CA TRP A 411 -8.42 -9.57 4.48
C TRP A 411 -8.53 -10.56 3.32
N PRO A 412 -8.19 -11.85 3.50
CA PRO A 412 -8.18 -12.84 2.42
C PRO A 412 -9.54 -13.11 1.76
N ASN A 413 -10.65 -12.83 2.46
CA ASN A 413 -12.02 -13.00 1.97
C ASN A 413 -12.53 -11.83 1.13
N HIS A 414 -11.76 -10.74 1.01
CA HIS A 414 -12.15 -9.51 0.34
C HIS A 414 -12.55 -9.72 -1.12
N ARG A 415 -13.57 -8.96 -1.54
CA ARG A 415 -14.03 -8.83 -2.92
C ARG A 415 -14.26 -7.38 -3.28
N ILE A 416 -13.72 -6.95 -4.41
CA ILE A 416 -13.79 -5.57 -4.88
C ILE A 416 -14.24 -5.49 -6.34
N GLY A 417 -15.00 -4.45 -6.68
CA GLY A 417 -15.40 -4.18 -8.07
C GLY A 417 -16.41 -3.05 -8.14
N VAL A 418 -16.83 -2.72 -9.36
CA VAL A 418 -17.92 -1.74 -9.58
C VAL A 418 -19.24 -2.30 -9.08
N MET A 419 -19.50 -3.58 -9.33
CA MET A 419 -20.65 -4.34 -8.82
C MET A 419 -20.32 -5.84 -8.83
N GLY A 420 -21.13 -6.64 -8.15
CA GLY A 420 -20.92 -8.09 -8.12
C GLY A 420 -21.01 -8.73 -9.52
N PRO A 421 -20.32 -9.85 -9.77
CA PRO A 421 -20.25 -10.48 -11.10
C PRO A 421 -21.63 -10.80 -11.72
N LYS A 422 -22.55 -11.36 -10.93
CA LYS A 422 -23.91 -11.69 -11.39
C LYS A 422 -24.75 -10.46 -11.70
N GLN A 423 -24.60 -9.39 -10.91
CA GLN A 423 -25.29 -8.12 -11.16
C GLN A 423 -24.78 -7.50 -12.47
N MET A 424 -23.46 -7.47 -12.69
CA MET A 424 -22.86 -6.92 -13.91
C MET A 424 -23.32 -7.70 -15.15
N SER A 425 -23.23 -9.02 -15.14
CA SER A 425 -23.65 -9.85 -16.27
C SER A 425 -25.13 -9.68 -16.58
N GLY A 426 -25.98 -9.60 -15.53
CA GLY A 426 -27.42 -9.37 -15.66
C GLY A 426 -27.76 -8.01 -16.26
N VAL A 427 -27.11 -6.93 -15.80
CA VAL A 427 -27.30 -5.57 -16.37
C VAL A 427 -26.91 -5.54 -17.84
N LEU A 428 -25.77 -6.11 -18.21
CA LEU A 428 -25.30 -6.16 -19.59
C LEU A 428 -26.26 -6.98 -20.49
N SER A 429 -26.86 -8.06 -19.98
CA SER A 429 -27.89 -8.84 -20.68
C SER A 429 -29.15 -8.01 -20.93
N ILE A 430 -29.65 -7.30 -19.91
CA ILE A 430 -30.81 -6.41 -20.04
C ILE A 430 -30.58 -5.34 -21.11
N VAL A 431 -29.41 -4.69 -21.08
CA VAL A 431 -29.03 -3.67 -22.06
C VAL A 431 -28.96 -4.26 -23.49
N ALA A 432 -28.35 -5.43 -23.65
CA ALA A 432 -28.25 -6.09 -24.95
C ALA A 432 -29.62 -6.52 -25.51
N ARG A 433 -30.50 -7.04 -24.66
CA ARG A 433 -31.88 -7.39 -25.00
C ARG A 433 -32.67 -6.15 -25.45
N GLY A 434 -32.58 -5.07 -24.71
CA GLY A 434 -33.17 -3.77 -25.07
C GLY A 434 -32.66 -3.23 -26.41
N ALA A 435 -31.37 -3.35 -26.68
CA ALA A 435 -30.77 -2.94 -27.94
C ALA A 435 -31.21 -3.81 -29.13
N ALA A 436 -31.38 -5.12 -28.96
CA ALA A 436 -31.92 -6.03 -29.98
C ALA A 436 -33.38 -5.68 -30.31
N ALA A 437 -34.19 -5.47 -29.26
CA ALA A 437 -35.59 -5.07 -29.43
C ALA A 437 -35.70 -3.74 -30.19
N ALA A 438 -34.92 -2.71 -29.84
CA ALA A 438 -34.91 -1.41 -30.51
C ALA A 438 -34.50 -1.50 -32.00
N ARG A 439 -33.68 -2.49 -32.38
CA ARG A 439 -33.27 -2.74 -33.76
C ARG A 439 -34.20 -3.69 -34.51
N GLY A 440 -35.18 -4.26 -33.83
CA GLY A 440 -36.12 -5.23 -34.43
C GLY A 440 -35.46 -6.56 -34.83
N VAL A 441 -34.36 -6.94 -34.18
CA VAL A 441 -33.65 -8.20 -34.43
C VAL A 441 -33.93 -9.21 -33.31
N PRO A 442 -34.02 -10.54 -33.63
CA PRO A 442 -34.14 -11.57 -32.61
C PRO A 442 -32.96 -11.51 -31.62
N PHE A 443 -33.27 -11.75 -30.34
CA PHE A 443 -32.26 -11.87 -29.31
C PHE A 443 -31.84 -13.33 -29.18
N ASP A 444 -30.53 -13.62 -29.27
CA ASP A 444 -29.98 -14.96 -29.11
C ASP A 444 -29.71 -15.25 -27.63
N GLU A 445 -30.61 -16.06 -27.04
CA GLU A 445 -30.55 -16.45 -25.62
C GLU A 445 -29.32 -17.33 -25.29
N ASP A 446 -28.88 -18.16 -26.25
CA ASP A 446 -27.73 -19.05 -26.02
C ASP A 446 -26.42 -18.30 -26.11
N GLU A 447 -26.30 -17.33 -27.01
CA GLU A 447 -25.14 -16.43 -27.07
C GLU A 447 -25.09 -15.56 -25.82
N ASP A 448 -26.21 -15.01 -25.36
CA ASP A 448 -26.28 -14.19 -24.14
C ASP A 448 -25.87 -15.00 -22.90
N ARG A 449 -26.32 -16.24 -22.76
CA ARG A 449 -25.91 -17.13 -21.66
C ARG A 449 -24.41 -17.34 -21.66
N ARG A 450 -23.80 -17.71 -22.79
CA ARG A 450 -22.34 -17.89 -22.91
C ARG A 450 -21.58 -16.62 -22.55
N ARG A 451 -22.05 -15.46 -23.01
CA ARG A 451 -21.44 -14.17 -22.71
C ARG A 451 -21.53 -13.86 -21.20
N ARG A 452 -22.67 -14.09 -20.57
CA ARG A 452 -22.85 -13.90 -19.12
C ARG A 452 -21.90 -14.78 -18.31
N GLU A 453 -21.81 -16.05 -18.65
CA GLU A 453 -20.92 -17.00 -17.98
C GLU A 453 -19.44 -16.57 -18.12
N ALA A 454 -19.02 -16.10 -19.30
CA ALA A 454 -17.68 -15.59 -19.53
C ALA A 454 -17.39 -14.34 -18.68
N ILE A 455 -18.31 -13.38 -18.65
CA ILE A 455 -18.21 -12.15 -17.84
C ILE A 455 -18.16 -12.48 -16.34
N GLU A 456 -19.03 -13.38 -15.87
CA GLU A 456 -19.07 -13.79 -14.47
C GLU A 456 -17.74 -14.44 -14.06
N THR A 457 -17.20 -15.34 -14.89
CA THR A 457 -15.91 -16.00 -14.64
C THR A 457 -14.76 -14.99 -14.56
N GLN A 458 -14.70 -14.05 -15.51
CA GLN A 458 -13.69 -13.00 -15.51
C GLN A 458 -13.78 -12.15 -14.24
N LEU A 459 -14.96 -11.64 -13.92
CA LEU A 459 -15.16 -10.74 -12.78
C LEU A 459 -14.97 -11.46 -11.43
N GLU A 460 -15.32 -12.75 -11.33
CA GLU A 460 -15.01 -13.54 -10.13
C GLU A 460 -13.50 -13.60 -9.87
N ARG A 461 -12.68 -13.78 -10.91
CA ARG A 461 -11.21 -13.75 -10.82
C ARG A 461 -10.73 -12.34 -10.45
N GLU A 462 -11.21 -11.31 -11.13
CA GLU A 462 -10.74 -9.93 -11.00
C GLU A 462 -11.21 -9.23 -9.72
N SER A 463 -12.18 -9.80 -9.00
CA SER A 463 -12.68 -9.24 -7.75
C SER A 463 -11.93 -9.72 -6.50
N THR A 464 -11.02 -10.68 -6.61
CA THR A 464 -10.36 -11.30 -5.45
C THR A 464 -9.35 -10.39 -4.75
N ALA A 465 -9.09 -10.65 -3.47
CA ALA A 465 -8.01 -9.99 -2.71
C ALA A 465 -6.65 -10.14 -3.41
N LEU A 466 -6.34 -11.32 -3.94
CA LEU A 466 -5.09 -11.58 -4.68
C LEU A 466 -4.99 -10.73 -5.95
N PHE A 467 -6.08 -10.59 -6.71
CA PHE A 467 -6.08 -9.74 -7.89
C PHE A 467 -5.87 -8.28 -7.53
N ALA A 468 -6.57 -7.79 -6.50
CA ALA A 468 -6.47 -6.41 -6.02
C ALA A 468 -5.05 -6.07 -5.52
N THR A 469 -4.47 -6.91 -4.67
CA THR A 469 -3.10 -6.70 -4.16
C THR A 469 -2.06 -6.79 -5.28
N GLY A 470 -2.26 -7.70 -6.26
CA GLY A 470 -1.43 -7.78 -7.46
C GLY A 470 -1.40 -6.49 -8.27
N ARG A 471 -2.48 -5.68 -8.23
CA ARG A 471 -2.61 -4.38 -8.91
C ARG A 471 -2.29 -3.19 -8.02
N LEU A 472 -1.81 -3.43 -6.79
CA LEU A 472 -1.51 -2.37 -5.81
C LEU A 472 -2.76 -1.54 -5.42
N TRP A 473 -3.93 -2.18 -5.38
CA TRP A 473 -5.16 -1.53 -4.89
C TRP A 473 -5.23 -1.51 -3.35
N ASP A 474 -4.32 -2.23 -2.71
CA ASP A 474 -4.03 -2.20 -1.28
C ASP A 474 -2.51 -2.16 -1.02
N ASP A 475 -2.13 -2.11 0.25
CA ASP A 475 -0.75 -2.16 0.71
C ASP A 475 -0.36 -3.57 1.18
N GLY A 476 -1.27 -4.54 1.06
CA GLY A 476 -1.05 -5.96 1.33
C GLY A 476 -2.26 -6.66 1.93
N ILE A 477 -2.29 -7.98 1.73
CA ILE A 477 -3.23 -8.87 2.39
C ILE A 477 -2.66 -9.22 3.76
N ILE A 478 -3.47 -9.04 4.81
CA ILE A 478 -3.09 -9.33 6.19
C ILE A 478 -3.92 -10.49 6.76
N ASP A 479 -3.33 -11.23 7.68
CA ASP A 479 -4.09 -12.16 8.52
C ASP A 479 -5.08 -11.35 9.38
N PRO A 480 -6.37 -11.70 9.42
CA PRO A 480 -7.33 -11.03 10.29
C PRO A 480 -6.87 -10.91 11.75
N ARG A 481 -6.12 -11.89 12.25
CA ARG A 481 -5.57 -11.92 13.62
C ARG A 481 -4.54 -10.81 13.87
N ASP A 482 -3.83 -10.37 12.81
CA ASP A 482 -2.79 -9.34 12.88
C ASP A 482 -3.35 -7.92 12.74
N THR A 483 -4.67 -7.78 12.54
CA THR A 483 -5.30 -6.46 12.27
C THR A 483 -4.96 -5.42 13.33
N ARG A 484 -5.00 -5.79 14.62
CA ARG A 484 -4.63 -4.90 15.72
C ARG A 484 -3.19 -4.40 15.58
N THR A 485 -2.25 -5.29 15.38
CA THR A 485 -0.81 -4.97 15.24
C THR A 485 -0.57 -4.07 14.03
N VAL A 486 -1.11 -4.46 12.87
CA VAL A 486 -0.91 -3.73 11.61
C VAL A 486 -1.51 -2.32 11.68
N VAL A 487 -2.73 -2.18 12.20
CA VAL A 487 -3.36 -0.87 12.40
C VAL A 487 -2.61 -0.03 13.43
N GLY A 488 -2.08 -0.65 14.50
CA GLY A 488 -1.23 0.00 15.49
C GLY A 488 0.04 0.58 14.87
N ILE A 489 0.74 -0.19 14.04
CA ILE A 489 1.89 0.28 13.26
C ILE A 489 1.49 1.45 12.35
N ALA A 490 0.38 1.33 11.62
CA ALA A 490 -0.11 2.38 10.73
C ALA A 490 -0.42 3.69 11.49
N LEU A 491 -1.04 3.62 12.65
CA LEU A 491 -1.30 4.78 13.52
C LEU A 491 0.01 5.37 14.04
N SER A 492 0.95 4.55 14.49
CA SER A 492 2.28 4.98 14.93
C SER A 492 3.02 5.72 13.82
N CYS A 493 3.03 5.17 12.61
CA CYS A 493 3.59 5.81 11.41
C CYS A 493 2.93 7.16 11.13
N ALA A 494 1.60 7.22 11.16
CA ALA A 494 0.85 8.44 10.89
C ALA A 494 1.18 9.58 11.87
N HIS A 495 1.55 9.25 13.11
CA HIS A 495 1.95 10.23 14.13
C HIS A 495 3.38 10.77 13.94
N ASN A 496 4.17 10.31 12.96
CA ASN A 496 5.42 11.01 12.59
C ASN A 496 5.12 12.37 11.94
N GLY A 497 4.03 12.47 11.19
CA GLY A 497 3.49 13.75 10.72
C GLY A 497 2.53 14.41 11.73
N PRO A 498 2.12 15.64 11.47
CA PRO A 498 1.08 16.30 12.28
C PRO A 498 -0.27 15.60 12.06
N VAL A 499 -0.96 15.29 13.15
CA VAL A 499 -2.35 14.83 13.11
C VAL A 499 -3.22 16.05 13.29
N ARG A 500 -3.77 16.58 12.21
CA ARG A 500 -4.63 17.76 12.22
C ARG A 500 -5.82 17.60 11.31
N GLY A 501 -7.00 17.84 11.86
CA GLY A 501 -8.25 17.84 11.13
C GLY A 501 -8.59 19.19 10.52
N THR A 502 -9.68 19.20 9.77
CA THR A 502 -10.25 20.38 9.13
C THR A 502 -11.68 20.62 9.58
N THR A 503 -12.11 21.87 9.57
CA THR A 503 -13.52 22.25 9.67
C THR A 503 -14.08 22.68 8.30
N ASP A 504 -13.24 22.73 7.27
CA ASP A 504 -13.61 23.09 5.90
C ASP A 504 -13.79 21.84 5.03
N PHE A 505 -15.03 21.41 4.89
CA PHE A 505 -15.43 20.31 4.03
C PHE A 505 -16.01 20.81 2.68
N GLY A 506 -16.00 22.13 2.44
CA GLY A 506 -16.73 22.74 1.34
C GLY A 506 -18.25 22.61 1.51
N PRO A 507 -19.05 23.16 0.60
CA PRO A 507 -20.50 23.17 0.75
C PRO A 507 -21.12 21.78 0.57
N PHE A 508 -21.87 21.31 1.57
CA PHE A 508 -22.73 20.16 1.43
C PHE A 508 -24.06 20.53 0.74
N ARG A 509 -24.59 19.61 -0.09
CA ARG A 509 -25.96 19.74 -0.55
C ARG A 509 -26.94 19.38 0.57
N MET A 510 -27.92 20.26 0.77
CA MET A 510 -28.98 20.08 1.77
C MET A 510 -30.26 19.49 1.17
#